data_49fd887e7890912740402208e6434e90
#
_entry.id   49fd887e7890912740402208e6434e90
#
_cell.length_a   1.000
_cell.length_b   1.000
_cell.length_c   1.000
_cell.angle_alpha   90.00
_cell.angle_beta   90.00
_cell.angle_gamma   90.00
#
_symmetry.space_group_name_H-M   'P 1'
#
loop_
_entity.id
_entity.type
_entity.pdbx_description
1 polymer ?
#
loop_
_entity_poly.entity_id
_entity_poly.type
_entity_poly.pdbx_seq_one_letter_code
_entity_poly.pdbx_strand_id
1 'polypeptide(L)'
;MSSCDVLSNTLANHFDEHQLYRIDHYLGKEVVQNILIWRFSNIFEHTWNCQYIHSVVISFQETFGTDGRGGYFDSFGIIRDVMQNHLLQIL
;
A
#
# COMPACT_ATOMS: atom_id res chain seq x y z
N MET A 1 4.72 9.49 20.48
CA MET A 1 4.28 10.19 19.28
C MET A 1 5.07 9.65 18.12
N SER A 2 4.44 9.11 17.10
CA SER A 2 5.15 8.59 15.92
C SER A 2 5.64 9.76 15.05
N SER A 3 6.63 9.52 14.18
CA SER A 3 7.09 10.54 13.22
C SER A 3 5.95 10.98 12.28
N CYS A 4 5.03 10.08 12.00
CA CYS A 4 3.84 10.38 11.21
C CYS A 4 2.91 11.38 11.93
N ASP A 5 2.69 11.24 13.24
CA ASP A 5 1.86 12.18 14.01
C ASP A 5 2.49 13.58 14.02
N VAL A 6 3.82 13.63 14.19
CA VAL A 6 4.55 14.92 14.17
C VAL A 6 4.40 15.60 12.82
N LEU A 7 4.61 14.87 11.74
CA LEU A 7 4.47 15.40 10.38
C LEU A 7 3.03 15.87 10.11
N SER A 8 2.05 15.03 10.44
CA SER A 8 0.63 15.33 10.23
C SER A 8 0.20 16.60 10.98
N ASN A 9 0.61 16.73 12.25
CA ASN A 9 0.30 17.91 13.05
C ASN A 9 1.01 19.16 12.51
N THR A 10 2.24 19.01 12.04
CA THR A 10 2.96 20.15 11.44
C THR A 10 2.28 20.62 10.16
N LEU A 11 1.89 19.68 9.29
CA LEU A 11 1.19 20.02 8.05
C LEU A 11 -0.18 20.66 8.31
N ALA A 12 -0.96 20.15 9.28
CA ALA A 12 -2.27 20.67 9.62
C ALA A 12 -2.24 22.11 10.16
N ASN A 13 -1.10 22.59 10.66
CA ASN A 13 -0.93 23.98 11.09
C ASN A 13 -0.70 24.95 9.92
N HIS A 14 -0.38 24.45 8.73
CA HIS A 14 0.01 25.28 7.58
C HIS A 14 -0.85 25.06 6.34
N PHE A 15 -1.55 23.94 6.26
CA PHE A 15 -2.32 23.54 5.08
C PHE A 15 -3.68 22.96 5.49
N ASP A 16 -4.70 23.27 4.71
CA ASP A 16 -6.01 22.63 4.82
C ASP A 16 -5.96 21.21 4.25
N GLU A 17 -6.82 20.31 4.72
CA GLU A 17 -6.85 18.90 4.29
C GLU A 17 -7.02 18.74 2.77
N HIS A 18 -7.78 19.62 2.12
CA HIS A 18 -7.98 19.59 0.67
C HIS A 18 -6.72 19.95 -0.15
N GLN A 19 -5.68 20.48 0.50
CA GLN A 19 -4.38 20.79 -0.11
C GLN A 19 -3.36 19.66 0.05
N LEU A 20 -3.69 18.62 0.86
CA LEU A 20 -2.78 17.53 1.20
C LEU A 20 -3.14 16.27 0.43
N TYR A 21 -2.16 15.73 -0.29
CA TYR A 21 -2.29 14.49 -1.07
C TYR A 21 -1.35 13.43 -0.51
N ARG A 22 -1.93 12.36 0.05
CA ARG A 22 -1.18 11.18 0.51
C ARG A 22 -1.15 10.17 -0.62
N ILE A 23 0.05 9.89 -1.12
CA ILE A 23 0.22 9.06 -2.31
C ILE A 23 0.96 7.78 -1.95
N ASP A 24 0.31 6.64 -2.17
CA ASP A 24 0.95 5.33 -2.29
C ASP A 24 1.02 4.98 -3.79
N HIS A 25 2.22 4.97 -4.36
CA HIS A 25 2.40 4.74 -5.78
C HIS A 25 2.08 3.31 -6.23
N TYR A 26 2.01 2.33 -5.32
CA TYR A 26 1.54 0.98 -5.65
C TYR A 26 0.05 0.97 -5.97
N LEU A 27 -0.74 1.81 -5.32
CA LEU A 27 -2.16 1.98 -5.66
C LEU A 27 -2.36 2.59 -7.05
N GLY A 28 -1.34 3.26 -7.60
CA GLY A 28 -1.33 3.78 -8.96
C GLY A 28 -0.96 2.76 -10.03
N LYS A 29 -0.51 1.55 -9.65
CA LYS A 29 -0.21 0.49 -10.64
C LYS A 29 -1.49 0.00 -11.30
N GLU A 30 -1.47 -0.16 -12.62
CA GLU A 30 -2.63 -0.58 -13.41
C GLU A 30 -3.26 -1.90 -12.90
N VAL A 31 -2.42 -2.88 -12.55
CA VAL A 31 -2.90 -4.16 -12.00
C VAL A 31 -3.67 -3.96 -10.69
N VAL A 32 -3.23 -3.06 -9.83
CA VAL A 32 -3.88 -2.78 -8.54
C VAL A 32 -5.21 -2.06 -8.77
N GLN A 33 -5.25 -1.09 -9.67
CA GLN A 33 -6.49 -0.43 -10.05
C GLN A 33 -7.51 -1.40 -10.65
N ASN A 34 -7.05 -2.36 -11.45
CA ASN A 34 -7.91 -3.43 -11.97
C ASN A 34 -8.46 -4.34 -10.86
N ILE A 35 -7.68 -4.65 -9.83
CA ILE A 35 -8.17 -5.42 -8.66
C ILE A 35 -9.30 -4.66 -7.96
N LEU A 36 -9.17 -3.36 -7.77
CA LEU A 36 -10.22 -2.52 -7.20
C LEU A 36 -11.51 -2.55 -8.03
N ILE A 37 -11.36 -2.42 -9.36
CA ILE A 37 -12.49 -2.52 -10.28
C ILE A 37 -13.18 -3.89 -10.15
N TRP A 38 -12.43 -4.98 -10.11
CA TRP A 38 -12.98 -6.32 -9.96
C TRP A 38 -13.67 -6.51 -8.60
N ARG A 39 -13.03 -6.02 -7.52
CA ARG A 39 -13.60 -6.13 -6.17
C ARG A 39 -14.97 -5.48 -6.07
N PHE A 40 -15.17 -4.34 -6.71
CA PHE A 40 -16.41 -3.57 -6.67
C PHE A 40 -17.25 -3.71 -7.93
N SER A 41 -16.87 -4.58 -8.88
CA SER A 41 -17.70 -4.89 -10.03
C SER A 41 -18.71 -6.00 -9.70
N ASN A 42 -19.81 -5.98 -10.38
CA ASN A 42 -21.01 -6.79 -10.13
C ASN A 42 -20.78 -8.29 -9.93
N ILE A 43 -19.76 -8.87 -10.55
CA ILE A 43 -19.55 -10.32 -10.54
C ILE A 43 -18.89 -10.79 -9.24
N PHE A 44 -17.91 -10.04 -8.74
CA PHE A 44 -17.06 -10.46 -7.62
C PHE A 44 -17.46 -9.85 -6.28
N GLU A 45 -18.18 -8.75 -6.27
CA GLU A 45 -18.54 -8.03 -5.05
C GLU A 45 -19.22 -8.95 -4.02
N HIS A 46 -20.13 -9.81 -4.48
CA HIS A 46 -20.86 -10.72 -3.61
C HIS A 46 -20.03 -11.87 -3.03
N THR A 47 -18.92 -12.22 -3.68
CA THR A 47 -18.07 -13.37 -3.28
C THR A 47 -16.74 -12.97 -2.68
N TRP A 48 -16.29 -11.72 -2.89
CA TRP A 48 -15.01 -11.23 -2.35
C TRP A 48 -15.19 -10.65 -0.94
N ASN A 49 -15.51 -11.51 -0.02
CA ASN A 49 -15.68 -11.17 1.40
C ASN A 49 -15.33 -12.37 2.29
N CYS A 50 -15.25 -12.14 3.59
CA CYS A 50 -14.83 -13.14 4.58
C CYS A 50 -15.77 -14.35 4.71
N GLN A 51 -16.97 -14.34 4.12
CA GLN A 51 -17.87 -15.48 4.12
C GLN A 51 -17.48 -16.52 3.05
N TYR A 52 -16.87 -16.09 1.96
CA TYR A 52 -16.54 -16.94 0.82
C TYR A 52 -15.03 -17.12 0.62
N ILE A 53 -14.20 -16.14 1.01
CA ILE A 53 -12.75 -16.20 0.85
C ILE A 53 -12.14 -16.70 2.16
N HIS A 54 -11.50 -17.86 2.11
CA HIS A 54 -10.82 -18.46 3.25
C HIS A 54 -9.43 -17.83 3.48
N SER A 55 -8.71 -17.52 2.43
CA SER A 55 -7.36 -16.95 2.54
C SER A 55 -7.02 -16.11 1.32
N VAL A 56 -6.14 -15.13 1.52
CA VAL A 56 -5.57 -14.30 0.46
C VAL A 56 -4.06 -14.46 0.49
N VAL A 57 -3.47 -14.72 -0.67
CA VAL A 57 -2.01 -14.77 -0.85
C VAL A 57 -1.62 -13.68 -1.84
N ILE A 58 -0.78 -12.77 -1.40
CA ILE A 58 -0.23 -11.70 -2.24
C ILE A 58 1.23 -12.03 -2.50
N SER A 59 1.57 -12.30 -3.77
CA SER A 59 2.95 -12.50 -4.20
C SER A 59 3.43 -11.28 -4.98
N PHE A 60 4.58 -10.76 -4.59
CA PHE A 60 5.22 -9.65 -5.26
C PHE A 60 6.66 -10.03 -5.61
N GLN A 61 7.00 -9.90 -6.87
CA GLN A 61 8.34 -10.19 -7.38
C GLN A 61 8.81 -9.06 -8.28
N GLU A 62 10.06 -8.66 -8.11
CA GLU A 62 10.76 -7.77 -9.03
C GLU A 62 11.71 -8.58 -9.92
N THR A 63 11.93 -8.11 -11.13
CA THR A 63 12.83 -8.75 -12.09
C THR A 63 14.31 -8.44 -11.87
N PHE A 64 14.60 -7.55 -10.93
CA PHE A 64 15.94 -7.14 -10.53
C PHE A 64 16.16 -7.44 -9.04
N GLY A 65 17.42 -7.61 -8.66
CA GLY A 65 17.80 -7.86 -7.27
C GLY A 65 17.85 -6.58 -6.41
N THR A 66 18.54 -6.69 -5.28
CA THR A 66 18.72 -5.59 -4.32
C THR A 66 19.89 -4.67 -4.69
N ASP A 67 20.38 -4.72 -5.91
CA ASP A 67 21.57 -3.99 -6.36
C ASP A 67 21.45 -2.49 -6.05
N GLY A 68 22.45 -1.98 -5.31
CA GLY A 68 22.48 -0.60 -4.84
C GLY A 68 21.54 -0.27 -3.67
N ARG A 69 20.67 -1.19 -3.22
CA ARG A 69 19.69 -0.98 -2.14
C ARG A 69 19.92 -1.81 -0.89
N GLY A 70 21.01 -2.61 -0.85
CA GLY A 70 21.30 -3.49 0.29
C GLY A 70 21.37 -2.72 1.61
N GLY A 71 22.12 -1.63 1.67
CA GLY A 71 22.23 -0.80 2.87
C GLY A 71 20.90 -0.17 3.34
N TYR A 72 20.03 0.17 2.40
CA TYR A 72 18.68 0.62 2.73
C TYR A 72 17.85 -0.49 3.40
N PHE A 73 17.84 -1.68 2.82
CA PHE A 73 17.09 -2.80 3.38
C PHE A 73 17.67 -3.34 4.69
N ASP A 74 18.98 -3.24 4.90
CA ASP A 74 19.61 -3.57 6.19
C ASP A 74 19.08 -2.68 7.32
N SER A 75 18.87 -1.40 7.03
CA SER A 75 18.43 -0.42 8.02
C SER A 75 16.89 -0.43 8.23
N PHE A 76 16.12 -0.53 7.17
CA PHE A 76 14.67 -0.37 7.20
C PHE A 76 13.91 -1.69 7.10
N GLY A 77 14.45 -2.67 6.39
CA GLY A 77 13.84 -3.99 6.17
C GLY A 77 12.75 -3.97 5.09
N ILE A 78 12.78 -4.96 4.23
CA ILE A 78 11.82 -5.10 3.12
C ILE A 78 10.38 -5.34 3.59
N ILE A 79 10.20 -5.95 4.76
CA ILE A 79 8.87 -6.19 5.32
C ILE A 79 8.17 -4.86 5.62
N ARG A 80 8.87 -3.92 6.25
CA ARG A 80 8.29 -2.61 6.55
C ARG A 80 8.10 -1.79 5.28
N ASP A 81 9.05 -1.84 4.37
CA ASP A 81 9.03 -1.04 3.16
C ASP A 81 7.96 -1.49 2.17
N VAL A 82 7.80 -2.79 1.95
CA VAL A 82 6.92 -3.33 0.92
C VAL A 82 5.65 -3.95 1.50
N MET A 83 5.76 -4.85 2.47
CA MET A 83 4.58 -5.55 2.99
C MET A 83 3.66 -4.63 3.81
N GLN A 84 4.21 -3.99 4.83
CA GLN A 84 3.43 -3.14 5.73
C GLN A 84 2.97 -1.85 5.07
N ASN A 85 3.74 -1.32 4.15
CA ASN A 85 3.41 -0.10 3.45
C ASN A 85 2.44 -0.39 2.30
N HIS A 86 2.91 -1.10 1.28
CA HIS A 86 2.19 -1.23 0.01
C HIS A 86 1.23 -2.42 -0.04
N LEU A 87 1.71 -3.63 0.32
CA LEU A 87 0.88 -4.83 0.14
C LEU A 87 -0.31 -4.88 1.10
N LEU A 88 -0.14 -4.39 2.31
CA LEU A 88 -1.23 -4.29 3.29
C LEU A 88 -2.27 -3.25 2.85
N GLN A 89 -1.85 -2.20 2.17
CA GLN A 89 -2.76 -1.19 1.63
C GLN A 89 -3.60 -1.73 0.45
N ILE A 90 -3.05 -2.67 -0.30
CA ILE A 90 -3.78 -3.34 -1.39
C ILE A 90 -4.82 -4.33 -0.84
N LEU A 91 -4.50 -5.03 0.26
CA LEU A 91 -5.38 -5.99 0.93
C LEU A 91 -6.61 -5.31 1.51
#